data_c21c1d92fb037b9d535fd33f0f013a45
#
_entry.id   c21c1d92fb037b9d535fd33f0f013a45
#
_cell.length_a   1.000
_cell.length_b   1.000
_cell.length_c   1.000
_cell.angle_alpha   90.00
_cell.angle_beta   90.00
_cell.angle_gamma   90.00
#
_symmetry.space_group_name_H-M   'P 1'
#
loop_
_entity.id
_entity.type
_entity.pdbx_description
1 polymer ?
#
loop_
_entity_poly.entity_id
_entity_poly.type
_entity_poly.pdbx_seq_one_letter_code
_entity_poly.pdbx_strand_id
1 'polypeptide(L)'
;MSMRHLKRRETLIKHLAPTLSTGSMGSVTVTWTGTPAQAYGDVQPLQSSQMRAEYGERADRMRLCILPNGSYAIGDGIWLDGEATTDPPWLIVSVSKWQELTSLTIEMRA
;
A
#
# COMPACT_ATOMS: atom_id res chain seq x y z
N MET A 1 -18.73 -7.14 21.15
CA MET A 1 -19.62 -7.19 19.98
C MET A 1 -19.20 -6.27 18.87
N SER A 2 -18.96 -5.04 19.18
CA SER A 2 -18.48 -4.09 18.18
C SER A 2 -17.15 -4.50 17.55
N MET A 3 -16.31 -5.22 18.30
CA MET A 3 -15.01 -5.68 17.80
C MET A 3 -15.14 -6.61 16.61
N ARG A 4 -16.19 -7.40 16.54
CA ARG A 4 -16.41 -8.30 15.41
C ARG A 4 -16.70 -7.53 14.13
N HIS A 5 -17.43 -6.43 14.23
CA HIS A 5 -17.74 -5.61 13.07
C HIS A 5 -16.48 -4.95 12.52
N LEU A 6 -15.60 -4.50 13.41
CA LEU A 6 -14.35 -3.90 12.99
C LEU A 6 -13.48 -4.91 12.27
N LYS A 7 -13.38 -6.14 12.79
CA LYS A 7 -12.59 -7.18 12.14
C LYS A 7 -13.10 -7.57 10.77
N ARG A 8 -14.40 -7.52 10.55
CA ARG A 8 -14.98 -7.84 9.25
C ARG A 8 -14.60 -6.82 8.18
N ARG A 9 -14.28 -5.60 8.57
CA ARG A 9 -13.90 -4.55 7.65
C ARG A 9 -12.40 -4.51 7.39
N GLU A 10 -11.65 -5.26 8.19
CA GLU A 10 -10.21 -5.27 8.04
C GLU A 10 -9.79 -6.13 6.87
N THR A 11 -8.88 -5.60 6.10
CA THR A 11 -8.28 -6.29 4.97
C THR A 11 -6.87 -6.68 5.34
N LEU A 12 -6.46 -7.88 4.97
CA LEU A 12 -5.08 -8.29 5.13
C LEU A 12 -4.24 -7.52 4.11
N ILE A 13 -3.24 -6.80 4.62
CA ILE A 13 -2.35 -5.99 3.81
C ILE A 13 -0.95 -6.55 3.95
N LYS A 14 -0.36 -6.96 2.85
CA LYS A 14 1.03 -7.41 2.80
C LYS A 14 1.89 -6.30 2.24
N HIS A 15 3.04 -6.09 2.83
CA HIS A 15 3.93 -4.98 2.54
C HIS A 15 5.36 -5.48 2.39
N LEU A 16 6.04 -5.02 1.36
CA LEU A 16 7.42 -5.41 1.10
C LEU A 16 8.16 -4.27 0.43
N ALA A 17 9.33 -3.94 0.95
CA ALA A 17 10.21 -2.96 0.32
C ALA A 17 10.85 -3.57 -0.93
N PRO A 18 11.05 -2.79 -2.00
CA PRO A 18 11.71 -3.30 -3.19
C PRO A 18 13.20 -3.54 -2.94
N THR A 19 13.75 -4.50 -3.66
CA THR A 19 15.19 -4.73 -3.71
C THR A 19 15.71 -4.11 -5.00
N LEU A 20 16.68 -3.21 -4.87
CA LEU A 20 17.29 -2.55 -6.02
C LEU A 20 18.63 -3.19 -6.32
N SER A 21 18.88 -3.49 -7.58
CA SER A 21 20.19 -3.98 -8.03
C SER A 21 20.63 -3.15 -9.21
N THR A 22 21.95 -2.88 -9.25
CA THR A 22 22.56 -2.10 -10.33
C THR A 22 23.25 -3.03 -11.29
N GLY A 23 22.86 -2.95 -12.56
CA GLY A 23 23.49 -3.75 -13.61
C GLY A 23 24.80 -3.17 -14.08
N SER A 24 25.46 -3.89 -14.98
CA SER A 24 26.80 -3.55 -15.46
C SER A 24 26.86 -2.24 -16.23
N MET A 25 25.76 -1.78 -16.76
CA MET A 25 25.70 -0.51 -17.52
C MET A 25 25.06 0.62 -16.71
N GLY A 26 25.02 0.48 -15.39
CA GLY A 26 24.39 1.47 -14.55
C GLY A 26 22.86 1.38 -14.49
N SER A 27 22.27 0.40 -15.16
CA SER A 27 20.84 0.20 -15.11
C SER A 27 20.42 -0.29 -13.72
N VAL A 28 19.23 0.14 -13.28
CA VAL A 28 18.69 -0.26 -12.00
C VAL A 28 17.53 -1.21 -12.22
N THR A 29 17.58 -2.36 -11.58
CA THR A 29 16.51 -3.35 -11.62
C THR A 29 15.81 -3.39 -10.27
N VAL A 30 14.49 -3.35 -10.29
CA VAL A 30 13.67 -3.45 -9.10
C VAL A 30 13.08 -4.85 -9.01
N THR A 31 13.34 -5.54 -7.91
CA THR A 31 12.79 -6.87 -7.65
C THR A 31 12.11 -6.89 -6.29
N TRP A 32 11.25 -7.87 -6.10
CA TRP A 32 10.47 -8.02 -4.87
C TRP A 32 10.78 -9.38 -4.27
N THR A 33 11.82 -9.42 -3.44
CA THR A 33 12.29 -10.67 -2.83
C THR A 33 12.12 -10.61 -1.33
N GLY A 34 11.85 -11.76 -0.73
CA GLY A 34 11.67 -11.87 0.71
C GLY A 34 10.22 -12.12 1.07
N THR A 35 9.96 -12.16 2.37
CA THR A 35 8.64 -12.41 2.90
C THR A 35 7.96 -11.10 3.24
N PRO A 36 6.80 -10.80 2.64
CA PRO A 36 6.08 -9.58 2.98
C PRO A 36 5.65 -9.56 4.45
N ALA A 37 5.74 -8.40 5.07
CA ALA A 37 5.16 -8.18 6.38
C ALA A 37 3.64 -8.12 6.24
N GLN A 38 2.91 -8.57 7.26
CA GLN A 38 1.46 -8.62 7.22
C GLN A 38 0.87 -7.74 8.30
N ALA A 39 -0.20 -7.05 7.96
CA ALA A 39 -0.97 -6.26 8.91
C ALA A 39 -2.42 -6.24 8.46
N TYR A 40 -3.32 -5.97 9.39
CA TYR A 40 -4.72 -5.78 9.06
C TYR A 40 -5.05 -4.31 9.14
N GLY A 41 -5.77 -3.82 8.16
CA GLY A 41 -6.15 -2.43 8.12
C GLY A 41 -7.41 -2.21 7.32
N ASP A 42 -7.84 -0.96 7.29
CA ASP A 42 -9.03 -0.55 6.57
C ASP A 42 -8.60 -0.02 5.20
N VAL A 43 -9.20 -0.55 4.14
CA VAL A 43 -8.90 -0.14 2.76
C VAL A 43 -10.17 0.46 2.18
N GLN A 44 -10.05 1.68 1.68
CA GLN A 44 -11.19 2.42 1.13
C GLN A 44 -10.81 3.13 -0.16
N PRO A 45 -11.79 3.37 -1.04
CA PRO A 45 -11.53 4.22 -2.20
C PRO A 45 -11.26 5.65 -1.76
N LEU A 46 -10.58 6.43 -2.61
CA LEU A 46 -10.39 7.85 -2.36
C LEU A 46 -11.72 8.56 -2.59
N GLN A 47 -12.37 8.97 -1.51
CA GLN A 47 -13.69 9.59 -1.58
C GLN A 47 -13.66 11.10 -1.33
N SER A 48 -12.60 11.60 -0.71
CA SER A 48 -12.47 13.03 -0.48
C SER A 48 -12.39 13.78 -1.80
N SER A 49 -13.23 14.78 -1.96
CA SER A 49 -13.20 15.59 -3.17
C SER A 49 -11.86 16.30 -3.33
N GLN A 50 -11.22 16.67 -2.24
CA GLN A 50 -9.91 17.29 -2.27
C GLN A 50 -8.85 16.33 -2.81
N MET A 51 -8.87 15.09 -2.35
CA MET A 51 -7.92 14.09 -2.82
C MET A 51 -8.16 13.73 -4.29
N ARG A 52 -9.41 13.63 -4.68
CA ARG A 52 -9.74 13.36 -6.08
C ARG A 52 -9.34 14.51 -6.99
N ALA A 53 -9.45 15.74 -6.53
CA ALA A 53 -9.00 16.90 -7.29
C ALA A 53 -7.47 16.90 -7.43
N GLU A 54 -6.75 16.48 -6.38
CA GLU A 54 -5.30 16.42 -6.39
C GLU A 54 -4.77 15.38 -7.36
N TYR A 55 -5.38 14.20 -7.38
CA TYR A 55 -4.90 13.07 -8.20
C TYR A 55 -5.59 12.95 -9.56
N GLY A 56 -6.73 13.64 -9.75
CA GLY A 56 -7.46 13.59 -11.02
C GLY A 56 -7.94 12.18 -11.34
N GLU A 57 -7.74 11.76 -12.59
CA GLU A 57 -8.18 10.44 -13.04
C GLU A 57 -7.46 9.30 -12.35
N ARG A 58 -6.29 9.54 -11.80
CA ARG A 58 -5.55 8.51 -11.06
C ARG A 58 -6.30 8.05 -9.83
N ALA A 59 -7.18 8.87 -9.28
CA ALA A 59 -7.90 8.55 -8.05
C ALA A 59 -8.70 7.26 -8.15
N ASP A 60 -9.19 6.91 -9.33
CA ASP A 60 -9.96 5.68 -9.52
C ASP A 60 -9.08 4.41 -9.38
N ARG A 61 -7.77 4.57 -9.54
CA ARG A 61 -6.82 3.48 -9.41
C ARG A 61 -6.09 3.52 -8.07
N MET A 62 -6.56 4.32 -7.16
CA MET A 62 -5.91 4.52 -5.87
C MET A 62 -6.82 4.09 -4.73
N ARG A 63 -6.21 3.77 -3.61
CA ARG A 63 -6.93 3.39 -2.39
C ARG A 63 -6.25 4.03 -1.20
N LEU A 64 -7.03 4.25 -0.17
CA LEU A 64 -6.54 4.73 1.11
C LEU A 64 -6.50 3.55 2.08
N CYS A 65 -5.35 3.34 2.72
CA CYS A 65 -5.19 2.27 3.71
C CYS A 65 -4.89 2.89 5.06
N ILE A 66 -5.59 2.45 6.08
CA ILE A 66 -5.36 2.90 7.46
C ILE A 66 -4.95 1.68 8.27
N LEU A 67 -3.73 1.69 8.78
CA LEU A 67 -3.14 0.55 9.49
C LEU A 67 -2.46 1.00 10.78
N PRO A 68 -2.14 0.03 11.66
CA PRO A 68 -1.23 0.33 12.78
C PRO A 68 0.11 0.84 12.27
N ASN A 69 0.81 1.62 13.09
CA ASN A 69 2.11 2.14 12.72
C ASN A 69 3.10 1.03 12.41
N GLY A 70 3.93 1.28 11.42
CA GLY A 70 4.96 0.37 10.97
C GLY A 70 5.95 1.11 10.10
N SER A 71 6.87 0.36 9.50
CA SER A 71 7.93 0.92 8.66
C SER A 71 7.47 0.89 7.20
N TYR A 72 6.76 1.93 6.80
CA TYR A 72 6.27 2.06 5.43
C TYR A 72 6.99 3.20 4.73
N ALA A 73 7.29 3.02 3.46
CA ALA A 73 7.96 4.05 2.66
C ALA A 73 7.33 4.15 1.28
N ILE A 74 7.41 5.34 0.69
CA ILE A 74 6.95 5.54 -0.69
C ILE A 74 7.75 4.63 -1.61
N GLY A 75 7.04 3.94 -2.50
CA GLY A 75 7.65 2.98 -3.42
C GLY A 75 7.59 1.55 -2.94
N ASP A 76 7.22 1.30 -1.70
CA ASP A 76 7.03 -0.07 -1.21
C ASP A 76 5.84 -0.71 -1.89
N GLY A 77 5.90 -2.04 -2.03
CA GLY A 77 4.82 -2.81 -2.66
C GLY A 77 3.77 -3.26 -1.68
N ILE A 78 2.54 -3.32 -2.14
CA ILE A 78 1.39 -3.73 -1.35
C ILE A 78 0.60 -4.79 -2.10
N TRP A 79 0.19 -5.83 -1.38
CA TRP A 79 -0.78 -6.82 -1.83
C TRP A 79 -1.97 -6.75 -0.89
N LEU A 80 -3.16 -6.76 -1.46
CA LEU A 80 -4.41 -6.72 -0.68
C LEU A 80 -5.07 -8.09 -0.70
N ASP A 81 -5.55 -8.50 0.44
CA ASP A 81 -6.50 -9.62 0.65
C ASP A 81 -6.42 -10.77 -0.34
N GLY A 82 -5.44 -11.62 -0.20
CA GLY A 82 -5.33 -12.82 -1.03
C GLY A 82 -4.66 -12.64 -2.36
N GLU A 83 -4.29 -11.44 -2.74
CA GLU A 83 -3.47 -11.24 -3.93
C GLU A 83 -2.12 -11.93 -3.71
N ALA A 84 -1.67 -12.68 -4.71
CA ALA A 84 -0.47 -13.51 -4.57
C ALA A 84 0.39 -13.48 -5.82
N THR A 85 0.45 -12.33 -6.47
CA THR A 85 1.29 -12.15 -7.64
C THR A 85 2.75 -12.00 -7.24
N THR A 86 3.67 -12.30 -8.15
CA THR A 86 5.10 -12.15 -7.90
C THR A 86 5.46 -10.69 -7.64
N ASP A 87 4.94 -9.80 -8.46
CA ASP A 87 5.13 -8.37 -8.28
C ASP A 87 3.92 -7.78 -7.57
N PRO A 88 4.13 -6.79 -6.69
CA PRO A 88 2.99 -6.20 -5.98
C PRO A 88 2.06 -5.47 -6.96
N PRO A 89 0.74 -5.67 -6.83
CA PRO A 89 -0.19 -4.95 -7.70
C PRO A 89 -0.37 -3.49 -7.33
N TRP A 90 0.10 -3.08 -6.14
CA TRP A 90 -0.04 -1.71 -5.64
C TRP A 90 1.30 -1.18 -5.16
N LEU A 91 1.51 0.12 -5.30
CA LEU A 91 2.68 0.82 -4.74
C LEU A 91 2.22 1.93 -3.83
N ILE A 92 2.98 2.17 -2.76
CA ILE A 92 2.73 3.28 -1.85
C ILE A 92 3.18 4.57 -2.51
N VAL A 93 2.27 5.53 -2.62
CA VAL A 93 2.59 6.85 -3.19
C VAL A 93 2.59 7.95 -2.14
N SER A 94 2.02 7.71 -0.97
CA SER A 94 2.00 8.70 0.11
C SER A 94 1.90 7.99 1.45
N VAL A 95 2.61 8.51 2.46
CA VAL A 95 2.60 7.97 3.82
C VAL A 95 2.34 9.14 4.78
N SER A 96 1.37 8.97 5.67
CA SER A 96 1.08 9.95 6.69
C SER A 96 0.91 9.23 8.02
N LYS A 97 1.73 9.59 9.01
CA LYS A 97 1.68 8.98 10.33
C LYS A 97 0.91 9.84 11.30
N TRP A 98 0.02 9.21 12.02
CA TRP A 98 -0.75 9.83 13.08
C TRP A 98 -0.44 9.04 14.34
N GLN A 99 -0.35 9.63 15.46
CA GLN A 99 -0.15 8.98 16.75
C GLN A 99 0.08 7.46 16.68
N GLU A 100 -1.00 6.69 16.62
CA GLU A 100 -0.91 5.22 16.62
C GLU A 100 -1.26 4.58 15.27
N LEU A 101 -1.65 5.39 14.29
CA LEU A 101 -2.09 4.89 13.00
C LEU A 101 -1.26 5.50 11.87
N THR A 102 -1.15 4.75 10.79
CA THR A 102 -0.52 5.21 9.56
C THR A 102 -1.54 5.17 8.45
N SER A 103 -1.61 6.24 7.70
CA SER A 103 -2.44 6.34 6.51
C SER A 103 -1.55 6.23 5.28
N LEU A 104 -1.84 5.27 4.41
CA LEU A 104 -1.11 5.06 3.17
C LEU A 104 -2.03 5.34 2.00
N THR A 105 -1.53 6.06 1.01
CA THR A 105 -2.20 6.14 -0.28
C THR A 105 -1.46 5.21 -1.21
N ILE A 106 -2.17 4.27 -1.81
CA ILE A 106 -1.59 3.28 -2.73
C ILE A 106 -2.21 3.45 -4.11
N GLU A 107 -1.43 3.14 -5.13
CA GLU A 107 -1.88 3.23 -6.52
C GLU A 107 -1.61 1.91 -7.22
N MET A 108 -2.59 1.48 -8.02
CA MET A 108 -2.47 0.26 -8.81
C MET A 108 -1.39 0.44 -9.87
N ARG A 109 -0.53 -0.56 -10.00
CA ARG A 109 0.48 -0.56 -11.05
C ARG A 109 -0.17 -0.78 -12.40
N ALA A 110 0.35 -0.10 -13.38
CA ALA A 110 -0.15 -0.22 -14.75
C ALA A 110 0.23 -1.57 -15.38
#